data_4598fb04753b6c138dc153921d54fc66
#
_entry.id   4598fb04753b6c138dc153921d54fc66
#
_cell.length_a   1.000
_cell.length_b   1.000
_cell.length_c   1.000
_cell.angle_alpha   90.00
_cell.angle_beta   90.00
_cell.angle_gamma   90.00
#
_symmetry.space_group_name_H-M   'P 1'
#
loop_
_entity.id
_entity.type
_entity.pdbx_description
1 polymer ?
#
loop_
_entity_poly.entity_id
_entity_poly.type
_entity_poly.pdbx_seq_one_letter_code
_entity_poly.pdbx_strand_id
1 'polypeptide(L)'
;LMRKDDLTTGPMALHFRTLAIPAAFGMLFTTLYNVVDVYYAGLLSTDAQAGLAIGYQAFFILMAVGFGLSSALSTLVSNAKGSGNAAEAQRYVVQGLAFGGVITASCMVIGWFLGPELIVLVSEPGAYRDAAMGYFYWLIFALPGFLLAYGGNGILQAHGDSRSMQRALMAAFIANIGLNPLFMFGLPGVWSGMGFNGIAAATIISQTGVMVYILVRIFRLEVMQSVQITAFQPDKDSFRK
;
A
#
# COMPACT_ATOMS: atom_id res chain seq x y z
N LEU A 1 -14.53 -28.01 -18.82
CA LEU A 1 -14.04 -26.64 -18.90
C LEU A 1 -12.88 -26.53 -17.89
N MET A 2 -11.62 -26.57 -18.36
CA MET A 2 -10.44 -26.39 -17.51
C MET A 2 -10.55 -25.01 -16.85
N ARG A 3 -10.50 -24.97 -15.53
CA ARG A 3 -10.42 -23.73 -14.76
C ARG A 3 -9.15 -23.01 -15.20
N LYS A 4 -9.28 -21.81 -15.73
CA LYS A 4 -8.19 -21.00 -16.32
C LYS A 4 -7.09 -20.59 -15.30
N ASP A 5 -7.26 -20.99 -14.04
CA ASP A 5 -6.45 -20.60 -12.87
C ASP A 5 -5.87 -21.81 -12.10
N ASP A 6 -5.89 -23.02 -12.69
CA ASP A 6 -5.27 -24.19 -12.08
C ASP A 6 -3.76 -24.17 -12.34
N LEU A 7 -2.98 -23.75 -11.35
CA LEU A 7 -1.51 -23.70 -11.42
C LEU A 7 -0.84 -25.07 -11.21
N THR A 8 -1.60 -26.12 -10.95
CA THR A 8 -1.08 -27.48 -10.72
C THR A 8 -0.90 -28.26 -12.00
N THR A 9 -1.50 -27.79 -13.11
CA THR A 9 -1.48 -28.49 -14.40
C THR A 9 -1.08 -27.53 -15.52
N GLY A 10 -0.31 -28.02 -16.52
CA GLY A 10 0.07 -27.27 -17.70
C GLY A 10 1.58 -26.90 -17.75
N PRO A 11 2.03 -26.26 -18.83
CA PRO A 11 3.46 -25.95 -19.03
C PRO A 11 3.90 -24.83 -18.08
N MET A 12 5.03 -25.01 -17.41
CA MET A 12 5.68 -24.06 -16.48
C MET A 12 5.79 -22.64 -17.06
N ALA A 13 6.08 -22.52 -18.34
CA ALA A 13 6.20 -21.23 -19.03
C ALA A 13 4.89 -20.43 -19.04
N LEU A 14 3.73 -21.11 -19.09
CA LEU A 14 2.43 -20.45 -19.03
C LEU A 14 2.17 -19.90 -17.64
N HIS A 15 2.47 -20.69 -16.60
CA HIS A 15 2.33 -20.25 -15.19
C HIS A 15 3.25 -19.09 -14.88
N PHE A 16 4.51 -19.16 -15.32
CA PHE A 16 5.46 -18.07 -15.17
C PHE A 16 4.94 -16.78 -15.83
N ARG A 17 4.47 -16.83 -17.07
CA ARG A 17 3.93 -15.66 -17.77
C ARG A 17 2.67 -15.11 -17.07
N THR A 18 1.81 -15.98 -16.55
CA THR A 18 0.57 -15.58 -15.89
C THR A 18 0.80 -14.88 -14.55
N LEU A 19 1.88 -15.22 -13.84
CA LEU A 19 2.23 -14.64 -12.54
C LEU A 19 3.27 -13.52 -12.65
N ALA A 20 4.35 -13.76 -13.40
CA ALA A 20 5.49 -12.83 -13.45
C ALA A 20 5.18 -11.56 -14.24
N ILE A 21 4.47 -11.65 -15.37
CA ILE A 21 4.14 -10.46 -16.17
C ILE A 21 3.28 -9.48 -15.37
N PRO A 22 2.16 -9.88 -14.75
CA PRO A 22 1.40 -8.96 -13.92
C PRO A 22 2.20 -8.38 -12.75
N ALA A 23 3.03 -9.19 -12.07
CA ALA A 23 3.88 -8.71 -10.99
C ALA A 23 4.88 -7.64 -11.46
N ALA A 24 5.52 -7.87 -12.63
CA ALA A 24 6.43 -6.92 -13.26
C ALA A 24 5.73 -5.58 -13.61
N PHE A 25 4.51 -5.64 -14.14
CA PHE A 25 3.72 -4.43 -14.38
C PHE A 25 3.38 -3.70 -13.07
N GLY A 26 3.05 -4.42 -11.99
CA GLY A 26 2.83 -3.81 -10.68
C GLY A 26 4.06 -3.05 -10.18
N MET A 27 5.24 -3.66 -10.27
CA MET A 27 6.51 -3.02 -9.90
C MET A 27 6.82 -1.81 -10.80
N LEU A 28 6.57 -1.93 -12.12
CA LEU A 28 6.75 -0.83 -13.06
C LEU A 28 5.89 0.38 -12.68
N PHE A 29 4.61 0.19 -12.41
CA PHE A 29 3.73 1.30 -12.02
C PHE A 29 4.13 1.92 -10.68
N THR A 30 4.59 1.13 -9.70
CA THR A 30 5.13 1.67 -8.45
C THR A 30 6.38 2.52 -8.70
N THR A 31 7.29 2.06 -9.57
CA THR A 31 8.48 2.82 -9.95
C THR A 31 8.13 4.09 -10.69
N LEU A 32 7.24 4.02 -11.68
CA LEU A 32 6.78 5.19 -12.43
C LEU A 32 6.08 6.22 -11.54
N TYR A 33 5.32 5.76 -10.54
CA TYR A 33 4.70 6.60 -9.54
C TYR A 33 5.76 7.44 -8.81
N ASN A 34 6.82 6.80 -8.30
CA ASN A 34 7.92 7.50 -7.64
C ASN A 34 8.67 8.45 -8.58
N VAL A 35 8.86 8.06 -9.84
CA VAL A 35 9.50 8.93 -10.85
C VAL A 35 8.70 10.21 -11.07
N VAL A 36 7.37 10.12 -11.10
CA VAL A 36 6.50 11.29 -11.21
C VAL A 36 6.65 12.22 -10.00
N ASP A 37 6.65 11.67 -8.78
CA ASP A 37 6.81 12.45 -7.56
C ASP A 37 8.19 13.16 -7.53
N VAL A 38 9.27 12.45 -7.89
CA VAL A 38 10.63 13.00 -7.99
C VAL A 38 10.71 14.10 -9.06
N TYR A 39 10.05 13.90 -10.21
CA TYR A 39 10.00 14.92 -11.27
C TYR A 39 9.34 16.20 -10.76
N TYR A 40 8.17 16.11 -10.15
CA TYR A 40 7.48 17.27 -9.62
C TYR A 40 8.24 17.95 -8.47
N ALA A 41 8.90 17.20 -7.58
CA ALA A 41 9.77 17.79 -6.56
C ALA A 41 10.93 18.56 -7.18
N GLY A 42 11.53 18.04 -8.26
CA GLY A 42 12.60 18.68 -9.01
C GLY A 42 12.20 19.99 -9.69
N LEU A 43 10.91 20.18 -10.00
CA LEU A 43 10.41 21.49 -10.52
C LEU A 43 10.42 22.59 -9.47
N LEU A 44 10.45 22.24 -8.17
CA LEU A 44 10.53 23.23 -7.08
C LEU A 44 11.97 23.59 -6.76
N SER A 45 12.78 22.59 -6.42
CA SER A 45 14.21 22.75 -6.11
C SER A 45 14.93 21.41 -6.00
N THR A 46 16.27 21.44 -6.04
CA THR A 46 17.12 20.28 -5.75
C THR A 46 16.97 19.82 -4.30
N ASP A 47 16.79 20.75 -3.36
CA ASP A 47 16.54 20.42 -1.95
C ASP A 47 15.22 19.71 -1.74
N ALA A 48 14.16 20.12 -2.44
CA ALA A 48 12.87 19.42 -2.43
C ALA A 48 12.99 17.99 -2.97
N GLN A 49 13.76 17.82 -4.05
CA GLN A 49 13.99 16.50 -4.65
C GLN A 49 14.80 15.58 -3.72
N ALA A 50 15.87 16.11 -3.11
CA ALA A 50 16.65 15.36 -2.13
C ALA A 50 15.84 15.03 -0.87
N GLY A 51 15.05 16.00 -0.39
CA GLY A 51 14.17 15.84 0.76
C GLY A 51 13.10 14.77 0.54
N LEU A 52 12.49 14.74 -0.68
CA LEU A 52 11.55 13.68 -1.05
C LEU A 52 12.21 12.31 -0.99
N ALA A 53 13.41 12.15 -1.55
CA ALA A 53 14.12 10.88 -1.58
C ALA A 53 14.42 10.37 -0.16
N ILE A 54 14.92 11.22 0.73
CA ILE A 54 15.24 10.87 2.12
C ILE A 54 13.96 10.57 2.92
N GLY A 55 12.94 11.42 2.82
CA GLY A 55 11.67 11.24 3.52
C GLY A 55 10.95 9.96 3.08
N TYR A 56 10.96 9.66 1.78
CA TYR A 56 10.41 8.42 1.26
C TYR A 56 11.21 7.18 1.72
N GLN A 57 12.53 7.26 1.82
CA GLN A 57 13.35 6.16 2.30
C GLN A 57 13.06 5.82 3.77
N ALA A 58 12.90 6.82 4.63
CA ALA A 58 12.46 6.63 6.01
C ALA A 58 11.04 6.00 6.07
N PHE A 59 10.13 6.48 5.22
CA PHE A 59 8.78 5.94 5.09
C PHE A 59 8.76 4.49 4.60
N PHE A 60 9.66 4.11 3.68
CA PHE A 60 9.76 2.76 3.12
C PHE A 60 10.02 1.70 4.19
N ILE A 61 10.74 2.05 5.27
CA ILE A 61 10.95 1.14 6.42
C ILE A 61 9.61 0.75 7.05
N LEU A 62 8.71 1.72 7.21
CA LEU A 62 7.36 1.45 7.72
C LEU A 62 6.51 0.66 6.71
N MET A 63 6.66 0.95 5.43
CA MET A 63 5.97 0.20 4.36
C MET A 63 6.37 -1.28 4.30
N ALA A 64 7.60 -1.63 4.68
CA ALA A 64 8.08 -3.01 4.67
C ALA A 64 7.21 -3.93 5.56
N VAL A 65 6.61 -3.38 6.62
CA VAL A 65 5.63 -4.10 7.45
C VAL A 65 4.40 -4.54 6.64
N GLY A 66 3.96 -3.72 5.68
CA GLY A 66 2.86 -4.05 4.78
C GLY A 66 3.17 -5.26 3.87
N PHE A 67 4.41 -5.40 3.40
CA PHE A 67 4.83 -6.58 2.64
C PHE A 67 4.80 -7.85 3.50
N GLY A 68 5.27 -7.76 4.75
CA GLY A 68 5.17 -8.85 5.73
C GLY A 68 3.73 -9.25 5.99
N LEU A 69 2.85 -8.28 6.21
CA LEU A 69 1.41 -8.51 6.40
C LEU A 69 0.76 -9.18 5.18
N SER A 70 1.11 -8.73 3.97
CA SER A 70 0.63 -9.33 2.72
C SER A 70 1.02 -10.81 2.60
N SER A 71 2.29 -11.12 2.86
CA SER A 71 2.83 -12.48 2.79
C SER A 71 2.18 -13.40 3.84
N ALA A 72 2.06 -12.93 5.08
CA ALA A 72 1.43 -13.68 6.17
C ALA A 72 -0.03 -14.00 5.85
N LEU A 73 -0.83 -12.99 5.46
CA LEU A 73 -2.24 -13.19 5.13
C LEU A 73 -2.44 -14.08 3.91
N SER A 74 -1.60 -13.91 2.88
CA SER A 74 -1.65 -14.77 1.70
C SER A 74 -1.41 -16.24 2.09
N THR A 75 -0.42 -16.50 2.93
CA THR A 75 -0.06 -17.86 3.38
C THR A 75 -1.16 -18.48 4.25
N LEU A 76 -1.60 -17.76 5.29
CA LEU A 76 -2.61 -18.27 6.23
C LEU A 76 -3.94 -18.57 5.54
N VAL A 77 -4.42 -17.64 4.72
CA VAL A 77 -5.70 -17.81 4.01
C VAL A 77 -5.59 -18.92 2.95
N SER A 78 -4.47 -18.99 2.21
CA SER A 78 -4.26 -20.04 1.21
C SER A 78 -4.20 -21.44 1.84
N ASN A 79 -3.49 -21.60 2.96
CA ASN A 79 -3.39 -22.87 3.68
C ASN A 79 -4.76 -23.32 4.22
N ALA A 80 -5.53 -22.41 4.83
CA ALA A 80 -6.87 -22.73 5.32
C ALA A 80 -7.82 -23.12 4.17
N LYS A 81 -7.75 -22.44 3.04
CA LYS A 81 -8.51 -22.82 1.82
C LYS A 81 -8.05 -24.16 1.26
N GLY A 82 -6.73 -24.40 1.19
CA GLY A 82 -6.18 -25.65 0.67
C GLY A 82 -6.55 -26.88 1.50
N SER A 83 -6.69 -26.72 2.83
CA SER A 83 -7.19 -27.75 3.75
C SER A 83 -8.72 -27.92 3.73
N GLY A 84 -9.46 -27.13 2.95
CA GLY A 84 -10.92 -27.17 2.91
C GLY A 84 -11.60 -26.52 4.12
N ASN A 85 -10.87 -25.86 5.00
CA ASN A 85 -11.40 -25.21 6.20
C ASN A 85 -11.87 -23.76 5.91
N ALA A 86 -13.08 -23.63 5.33
CA ALA A 86 -13.66 -22.35 4.97
C ALA A 86 -13.86 -21.41 6.18
N ALA A 87 -14.19 -21.97 7.36
CA ALA A 87 -14.39 -21.19 8.58
C ALA A 87 -13.06 -20.57 9.08
N GLU A 88 -11.97 -21.31 9.02
CA GLU A 88 -10.64 -20.82 9.38
C GLU A 88 -10.15 -19.78 8.35
N ALA A 89 -10.39 -20.00 7.06
CA ALA A 89 -10.06 -19.01 6.02
C ALA A 89 -10.80 -17.68 6.26
N GLN A 90 -12.10 -17.73 6.59
CA GLN A 90 -12.90 -16.56 6.95
C GLN A 90 -12.33 -15.84 8.18
N ARG A 91 -11.98 -16.60 9.22
CA ARG A 91 -11.38 -16.06 10.45
C ARG A 91 -10.08 -15.31 10.15
N TYR A 92 -9.18 -15.88 9.33
CA TYR A 92 -7.93 -15.21 8.96
C TYR A 92 -8.15 -13.95 8.13
N VAL A 93 -9.14 -13.92 7.24
CA VAL A 93 -9.48 -12.71 6.48
C VAL A 93 -9.94 -11.60 7.43
N VAL A 94 -10.89 -11.89 8.32
CA VAL A 94 -11.48 -10.89 9.24
C VAL A 94 -10.46 -10.41 10.27
N GLN A 95 -9.78 -11.35 10.94
CA GLN A 95 -8.78 -11.03 11.97
C GLN A 95 -7.54 -10.36 11.34
N GLY A 96 -7.18 -10.76 10.12
CA GLY A 96 -6.09 -10.14 9.38
C GLY A 96 -6.36 -8.68 9.03
N LEU A 97 -7.59 -8.33 8.66
CA LEU A 97 -7.98 -6.93 8.45
C LEU A 97 -7.96 -6.13 9.75
N ALA A 98 -8.50 -6.69 10.85
CA ALA A 98 -8.49 -6.04 12.16
C ALA A 98 -7.06 -5.81 12.66
N PHE A 99 -6.21 -6.84 12.58
CA PHE A 99 -4.80 -6.78 12.95
C PHE A 99 -4.01 -5.80 12.05
N GLY A 100 -4.28 -5.81 10.75
CA GLY A 100 -3.72 -4.84 9.82
C GLY A 100 -4.02 -3.40 10.22
N GLY A 101 -5.23 -3.13 10.71
CA GLY A 101 -5.61 -1.83 11.28
C GLY A 101 -4.79 -1.46 12.51
N VAL A 102 -4.62 -2.41 13.46
CA VAL A 102 -3.80 -2.21 14.67
C VAL A 102 -2.34 -1.97 14.32
N ILE A 103 -1.76 -2.81 13.44
CA ILE A 103 -0.38 -2.62 12.97
C ILE A 103 -0.21 -1.25 12.30
N THR A 104 -1.15 -0.87 11.45
CA THR A 104 -1.09 0.43 10.76
C THR A 104 -1.09 1.58 11.76
N ALA A 105 -1.99 1.58 12.75
CA ALA A 105 -2.01 2.59 13.79
C ALA A 105 -0.70 2.61 14.62
N SER A 106 -0.17 1.44 14.96
CA SER A 106 1.12 1.33 15.65
C SER A 106 2.26 1.88 14.81
N CYS A 107 2.32 1.55 13.53
CA CYS A 107 3.34 2.09 12.60
C CYS A 107 3.23 3.61 12.43
N MET A 108 2.00 4.18 12.43
CA MET A 108 1.81 5.63 12.40
C MET A 108 2.39 6.29 13.66
N VAL A 109 2.10 5.74 14.85
CA VAL A 109 2.62 6.25 16.12
C VAL A 109 4.14 6.13 16.18
N ILE A 110 4.69 4.96 15.86
CA ILE A 110 6.13 4.71 15.84
C ILE A 110 6.80 5.63 14.83
N GLY A 111 6.26 5.74 13.62
CA GLY A 111 6.79 6.60 12.58
C GLY A 111 6.77 8.07 12.95
N TRP A 112 5.72 8.53 13.64
CA TRP A 112 5.63 9.92 14.10
C TRP A 112 6.76 10.31 15.03
N PHE A 113 7.17 9.43 15.94
CA PHE A 113 8.21 9.71 16.91
C PHE A 113 9.62 9.32 16.46
N LEU A 114 9.77 8.19 15.76
CA LEU A 114 11.09 7.68 15.36
C LEU A 114 11.50 8.08 13.94
N GLY A 115 10.55 8.45 13.08
CA GLY A 115 10.87 8.83 11.70
C GLY A 115 11.80 10.05 11.60
N PRO A 116 11.54 11.14 12.33
CA PRO A 116 12.46 12.29 12.37
C PRO A 116 13.88 11.92 12.79
N GLU A 117 14.02 11.04 13.79
CA GLU A 117 15.33 10.58 14.27
C GLU A 117 16.10 9.81 13.18
N LEU A 118 15.38 8.98 12.42
CA LEU A 118 15.96 8.28 11.26
C LEU A 118 16.43 9.26 10.18
N ILE A 119 15.65 10.32 9.91
CA ILE A 119 16.03 11.35 8.94
C ILE A 119 17.28 12.11 9.42
N VAL A 120 17.34 12.47 10.70
CA VAL A 120 18.52 13.12 11.29
C VAL A 120 19.77 12.24 11.17
N LEU A 121 19.62 10.93 11.36
CA LEU A 121 20.74 9.99 11.31
C LEU A 121 21.36 9.88 9.89
N VAL A 122 20.56 10.05 8.85
CA VAL A 122 20.99 9.84 7.45
C VAL A 122 21.19 11.13 6.66
N SER A 123 21.01 12.29 7.30
CA SER A 123 21.09 13.60 6.63
C SER A 123 21.84 14.63 7.48
N GLU A 124 22.57 15.54 6.84
CA GLU A 124 23.16 16.69 7.50
C GLU A 124 22.16 17.86 7.62
N PRO A 125 22.33 18.79 8.57
CA PRO A 125 21.49 19.98 8.68
C PRO A 125 21.46 20.76 7.36
N GLY A 126 20.25 21.15 6.92
CA GLY A 126 20.07 21.91 5.68
C GLY A 126 18.64 21.89 5.19
N ALA A 127 18.33 22.70 4.17
CA ALA A 127 17.00 22.85 3.62
C ALA A 127 16.40 21.53 3.15
N TYR A 128 17.21 20.61 2.62
CA TYR A 128 16.76 19.30 2.18
C TYR A 128 16.33 18.38 3.34
N ARG A 129 16.96 18.50 4.55
CA ARG A 129 16.52 17.78 5.75
C ARG A 129 15.16 18.31 6.22
N ASP A 130 14.98 19.63 6.22
CA ASP A 130 13.72 20.26 6.63
C ASP A 130 12.60 19.84 5.66
N ALA A 131 12.89 19.81 4.36
CA ALA A 131 11.99 19.30 3.35
C ALA A 131 11.66 17.79 3.57
N ALA A 132 12.67 16.96 3.89
CA ALA A 132 12.47 15.53 4.19
C ALA A 132 11.54 15.31 5.38
N MET A 133 11.74 16.05 6.47
CA MET A 133 10.90 15.98 7.66
C MET A 133 9.46 16.41 7.36
N GLY A 134 9.28 17.55 6.70
CA GLY A 134 7.97 18.04 6.30
C GLY A 134 7.21 17.02 5.45
N TYR A 135 7.87 16.49 4.42
CA TYR A 135 7.30 15.47 3.53
C TYR A 135 6.95 14.18 4.28
N PHE A 136 7.84 13.70 5.16
CA PHE A 136 7.64 12.49 5.94
C PHE A 136 6.44 12.59 6.88
N TYR A 137 6.27 13.71 7.60
CA TYR A 137 5.11 13.91 8.47
C TYR A 137 3.79 13.88 7.71
N TRP A 138 3.73 14.42 6.51
CA TRP A 138 2.55 14.30 5.66
C TRP A 138 2.37 12.86 5.20
N LEU A 139 3.45 12.21 4.77
CA LEU A 139 3.41 10.87 4.19
C LEU A 139 2.97 9.79 5.20
N ILE A 140 3.17 10.00 6.51
CA ILE A 140 2.65 9.10 7.56
C ILE A 140 1.14 8.87 7.41
N PHE A 141 0.39 9.87 6.98
CA PHE A 141 -1.05 9.74 6.74
C PHE A 141 -1.39 8.88 5.50
N ALA A 142 -0.43 8.56 4.67
CA ALA A 142 -0.59 7.60 3.58
C ALA A 142 -0.41 6.13 4.04
N LEU A 143 0.17 5.88 5.24
CA LEU A 143 0.40 4.51 5.76
C LEU A 143 -0.84 3.63 5.72
N PRO A 144 -2.06 4.08 6.14
CA PRO A 144 -3.25 3.25 6.02
C PRO A 144 -3.50 2.81 4.57
N GLY A 145 -3.33 3.73 3.62
CA GLY A 145 -3.44 3.47 2.19
C GLY A 145 -2.51 2.35 1.73
N PHE A 146 -1.26 2.36 2.17
CA PHE A 146 -0.28 1.35 1.80
C PHE A 146 -0.45 0.03 2.57
N LEU A 147 -0.44 0.05 3.90
CA LEU A 147 -0.40 -1.16 4.71
C LEU A 147 -1.67 -2.00 4.56
N LEU A 148 -2.85 -1.37 4.60
CA LEU A 148 -4.11 -2.09 4.44
C LEU A 148 -4.32 -2.56 3.00
N ALA A 149 -3.86 -1.80 2.00
CA ALA A 149 -3.91 -2.27 0.62
C ALA A 149 -2.99 -3.47 0.38
N TYR A 150 -1.75 -3.46 0.90
CA TYR A 150 -0.83 -4.60 0.78
C TYR A 150 -1.34 -5.81 1.56
N GLY A 151 -1.78 -5.66 2.81
CA GLY A 151 -2.40 -6.74 3.57
C GLY A 151 -3.62 -7.34 2.85
N GLY A 152 -4.50 -6.47 2.36
CA GLY A 152 -5.65 -6.86 1.56
C GLY A 152 -5.29 -7.55 0.25
N ASN A 153 -4.21 -7.13 -0.40
CA ASN A 153 -3.68 -7.80 -1.59
C ASN A 153 -3.29 -9.26 -1.30
N GLY A 154 -2.68 -9.55 -0.14
CA GLY A 154 -2.39 -10.91 0.30
C GLY A 154 -3.65 -11.78 0.37
N ILE A 155 -4.75 -11.24 0.93
CA ILE A 155 -6.05 -11.91 0.97
C ILE A 155 -6.59 -12.16 -0.44
N LEU A 156 -6.54 -11.17 -1.34
CA LEU A 156 -7.00 -11.30 -2.72
C LEU A 156 -6.18 -12.35 -3.50
N GLN A 157 -4.86 -12.37 -3.32
CA GLN A 157 -3.98 -13.38 -3.92
C GLN A 157 -4.35 -14.80 -3.48
N ALA A 158 -4.64 -15.02 -2.20
CA ALA A 158 -5.12 -16.30 -1.68
C ALA A 158 -6.46 -16.73 -2.30
N HIS A 159 -7.24 -15.77 -2.84
CA HIS A 159 -8.48 -16.03 -3.57
C HIS A 159 -8.28 -16.03 -5.11
N GLY A 160 -7.03 -16.02 -5.60
CA GLY A 160 -6.71 -16.07 -7.03
C GLY A 160 -6.83 -14.72 -7.76
N ASP A 161 -7.08 -13.62 -7.03
CA ASP A 161 -7.13 -12.28 -7.63
C ASP A 161 -5.77 -11.59 -7.52
N SER A 162 -4.89 -11.84 -8.47
CA SER A 162 -3.58 -11.19 -8.59
C SER A 162 -3.62 -9.88 -9.41
N ARG A 163 -4.78 -9.53 -9.99
CA ARG A 163 -4.89 -8.40 -10.94
C ARG A 163 -5.46 -7.14 -10.31
N SER A 164 -6.21 -7.25 -9.24
CA SER A 164 -6.87 -6.08 -8.61
C SER A 164 -5.86 -5.07 -8.10
N MET A 165 -4.79 -5.49 -7.44
CA MET A 165 -3.74 -4.58 -6.96
C MET A 165 -3.06 -3.84 -8.11
N GLN A 166 -2.75 -4.50 -9.21
CA GLN A 166 -2.12 -3.89 -10.37
C GLN A 166 -3.01 -2.84 -11.03
N ARG A 167 -4.32 -3.13 -11.15
CA ARG A 167 -5.30 -2.16 -11.67
C ARG A 167 -5.40 -0.94 -10.76
N ALA A 168 -5.41 -1.16 -9.45
CA ALA A 168 -5.43 -0.08 -8.48
C ALA A 168 -4.16 0.79 -8.54
N LEU A 169 -2.97 0.17 -8.62
CA LEU A 169 -1.70 0.89 -8.76
C LEU A 169 -1.61 1.66 -10.07
N MET A 170 -2.08 1.10 -11.18
CA MET A 170 -2.16 1.79 -12.46
C MET A 170 -3.10 3.00 -12.38
N ALA A 171 -4.27 2.86 -11.78
CA ALA A 171 -5.21 3.97 -11.59
C ALA A 171 -4.62 5.04 -10.66
N ALA A 172 -3.95 4.64 -9.57
CA ALA A 172 -3.27 5.55 -8.67
C ALA A 172 -2.14 6.32 -9.37
N PHE A 173 -1.34 5.65 -10.20
CA PHE A 173 -0.29 6.29 -11.02
C PHE A 173 -0.88 7.35 -11.95
N ILE A 174 -1.94 7.03 -12.69
CA ILE A 174 -2.58 7.98 -13.60
C ILE A 174 -3.18 9.16 -12.82
N ALA A 175 -3.85 8.88 -11.69
CA ALA A 175 -4.39 9.92 -10.83
C ALA A 175 -3.29 10.83 -10.26
N ASN A 176 -2.16 10.27 -9.82
CA ASN A 176 -1.04 10.99 -9.24
C ASN A 176 -0.42 12.01 -10.23
N ILE A 177 -0.35 11.68 -11.52
CA ILE A 177 0.10 12.62 -12.57
C ILE A 177 -0.73 13.90 -12.57
N GLY A 178 -2.05 13.80 -12.36
CA GLY A 178 -2.94 14.96 -12.30
C GLY A 178 -3.05 15.60 -10.92
N LEU A 179 -3.00 14.79 -9.86
CA LEU A 179 -3.12 15.26 -8.48
C LEU A 179 -1.89 16.05 -8.03
N ASN A 180 -0.68 15.64 -8.46
CA ASN A 180 0.55 16.37 -8.11
C ASN A 180 0.49 17.85 -8.51
N PRO A 181 0.31 18.23 -9.78
CA PRO A 181 0.24 19.64 -10.14
C PRO A 181 -0.96 20.34 -9.51
N LEU A 182 -2.09 19.65 -9.35
CA LEU A 182 -3.27 20.20 -8.71
C LEU A 182 -3.00 20.60 -7.25
N PHE A 183 -2.37 19.73 -6.48
CA PHE A 183 -2.08 20.02 -5.08
C PHE A 183 -0.84 20.88 -4.88
N MET A 184 0.15 20.80 -5.76
CA MET A 184 1.35 21.63 -5.66
C MET A 184 1.09 23.09 -6.04
N PHE A 185 0.48 23.30 -7.20
CA PHE A 185 0.32 24.63 -7.79
C PHE A 185 -1.06 25.24 -7.55
N GLY A 186 -2.03 24.43 -7.16
CA GLY A 186 -3.40 24.87 -6.95
C GLY A 186 -4.18 25.10 -8.25
N LEU A 187 -5.26 25.83 -8.12
CA LEU A 187 -6.11 26.26 -9.24
C LEU A 187 -6.17 27.78 -9.26
N PRO A 188 -5.81 28.43 -10.36
CA PRO A 188 -5.86 29.89 -10.47
C PRO A 188 -7.23 30.46 -10.07
N GLY A 189 -7.25 31.41 -9.16
CA GLY A 189 -8.48 32.05 -8.67
C GLY A 189 -9.31 31.24 -7.66
N VAL A 190 -8.92 29.99 -7.34
CA VAL A 190 -9.63 29.13 -6.38
C VAL A 190 -8.80 28.88 -5.13
N TRP A 191 -7.56 28.44 -5.29
CA TRP A 191 -6.62 28.22 -4.18
C TRP A 191 -5.17 28.20 -4.68
N SER A 192 -4.21 28.55 -3.77
CA SER A 192 -2.81 28.78 -4.12
C SER A 192 -1.93 27.52 -4.15
N GLY A 193 -2.48 26.34 -3.86
CA GLY A 193 -1.72 25.10 -3.73
C GLY A 193 -0.96 24.96 -2.42
N MET A 194 -0.30 23.81 -2.25
CA MET A 194 0.45 23.43 -1.04
C MET A 194 1.97 23.35 -1.26
N GLY A 195 2.42 23.73 -2.46
CA GLY A 195 3.84 23.59 -2.82
C GLY A 195 4.32 22.14 -2.68
N PHE A 196 5.47 21.95 -2.03
CA PHE A 196 6.08 20.63 -1.87
C PHE A 196 5.18 19.62 -1.12
N ASN A 197 4.42 20.07 -0.12
CA ASN A 197 3.49 19.21 0.63
C ASN A 197 2.35 18.69 -0.26
N GLY A 198 2.09 19.33 -1.40
CA GLY A 198 1.11 18.88 -2.39
C GLY A 198 1.41 17.49 -2.95
N ILE A 199 2.70 17.10 -3.06
CA ILE A 199 3.11 15.78 -3.52
C ILE A 199 2.66 14.71 -2.50
N ALA A 200 2.89 14.96 -1.21
CA ALA A 200 2.44 14.05 -0.17
C ALA A 200 0.90 13.96 -0.12
N ALA A 201 0.19 15.09 -0.29
CA ALA A 201 -1.27 15.11 -0.34
C ALA A 201 -1.82 14.29 -1.53
N ALA A 202 -1.21 14.42 -2.72
CA ALA A 202 -1.55 13.62 -3.88
C ALA A 202 -1.34 12.12 -3.62
N THR A 203 -0.24 11.76 -2.95
CA THR A 203 0.06 10.38 -2.53
C THR A 203 -0.96 9.85 -1.53
N ILE A 204 -1.32 10.62 -0.50
CA ILE A 204 -2.34 10.23 0.48
C ILE A 204 -3.67 9.90 -0.21
N ILE A 205 -4.12 10.76 -1.11
CA ILE A 205 -5.41 10.59 -1.80
C ILE A 205 -5.36 9.38 -2.73
N SER A 206 -4.34 9.25 -3.57
CA SER A 206 -4.24 8.16 -4.52
C SER A 206 -4.09 6.80 -3.81
N GLN A 207 -3.31 6.71 -2.73
CA GLN A 207 -3.14 5.47 -1.97
C GLN A 207 -4.38 5.14 -1.12
N THR A 208 -5.09 6.14 -0.61
CA THR A 208 -6.41 5.92 0.01
C THR A 208 -7.40 5.34 -1.01
N GLY A 209 -7.37 5.80 -2.25
CA GLY A 209 -8.15 5.22 -3.35
C GLY A 209 -7.81 3.75 -3.61
N VAL A 210 -6.51 3.39 -3.62
CA VAL A 210 -6.06 1.99 -3.71
C VAL A 210 -6.61 1.15 -2.57
N MET A 211 -6.47 1.62 -1.32
CA MET A 211 -6.98 0.93 -0.13
C MET A 211 -8.49 0.69 -0.23
N VAL A 212 -9.26 1.73 -0.52
CA VAL A 212 -10.72 1.62 -0.64
C VAL A 212 -11.10 0.61 -1.71
N TYR A 213 -10.45 0.66 -2.88
CA TYR A 213 -10.71 -0.31 -3.95
C TYR A 213 -10.42 -1.75 -3.49
N ILE A 214 -9.26 -2.00 -2.86
CA ILE A 214 -8.88 -3.33 -2.37
C ILE A 214 -9.85 -3.82 -1.30
N LEU A 215 -10.22 -2.98 -0.34
CA LEU A 215 -11.20 -3.33 0.70
C LEU A 215 -12.57 -3.67 0.10
N VAL A 216 -13.06 -2.87 -0.86
CA VAL A 216 -14.30 -3.18 -1.57
C VAL A 216 -14.23 -4.53 -2.29
N ARG A 217 -13.08 -4.87 -2.89
CA ARG A 217 -12.87 -6.17 -3.52
C ARG A 217 -12.95 -7.31 -2.50
N ILE A 218 -12.34 -7.14 -1.31
CA ILE A 218 -12.37 -8.13 -0.23
C ILE A 218 -13.80 -8.32 0.29
N PHE A 219 -14.51 -7.23 0.58
CA PHE A 219 -15.90 -7.30 1.08
C PHE A 219 -16.88 -7.93 0.07
N ARG A 220 -16.52 -8.00 -1.21
CA ARG A 220 -17.29 -8.71 -2.24
C ARG A 220 -16.95 -10.20 -2.35
N LEU A 221 -15.94 -10.71 -1.64
CA LEU A 221 -15.64 -12.14 -1.63
C LEU A 221 -16.76 -12.90 -0.91
N GLU A 222 -17.07 -14.12 -1.39
CA GLU A 222 -18.08 -14.98 -0.78
C GLU A 222 -17.80 -15.24 0.72
N VAL A 223 -16.52 -15.35 1.08
CA VAL A 223 -16.07 -15.55 2.47
C VAL A 223 -16.51 -14.42 3.41
N MET A 224 -16.79 -13.23 2.89
CA MET A 224 -17.23 -12.07 3.67
C MET A 224 -18.75 -11.92 3.76
N GLN A 225 -19.53 -12.62 2.95
CA GLN A 225 -21.00 -12.42 2.88
C GLN A 225 -21.75 -12.86 4.14
N SER A 226 -21.17 -13.75 4.94
CA SER A 226 -21.75 -14.26 6.19
C SER A 226 -21.10 -13.73 7.47
N VAL A 227 -20.19 -12.73 7.35
CA VAL A 227 -19.44 -12.20 8.48
C VAL A 227 -20.29 -11.26 9.33
N GLN A 228 -20.34 -11.52 10.65
CA GLN A 228 -20.90 -10.59 11.62
C GLN A 228 -19.82 -9.59 12.10
N ILE A 229 -20.25 -8.37 12.48
CA ILE A 229 -19.32 -7.31 12.94
C ILE A 229 -18.52 -7.77 14.18
N THR A 230 -19.09 -8.62 15.01
CA THR A 230 -18.44 -9.21 16.20
C THR A 230 -17.20 -10.07 15.85
N ALA A 231 -17.12 -10.59 14.62
CA ALA A 231 -15.97 -11.37 14.17
C ALA A 231 -14.67 -10.53 14.02
N PHE A 232 -14.78 -9.20 13.98
CA PHE A 232 -13.63 -8.27 13.94
C PHE A 232 -13.02 -8.01 15.33
N GLN A 233 -13.61 -8.55 16.42
CA GLN A 233 -12.99 -8.43 17.73
C GLN A 233 -11.70 -9.27 17.78
N PRO A 234 -10.59 -8.72 18.33
CA PRO A 234 -9.30 -9.41 18.39
C PRO A 234 -9.40 -10.74 19.12
N ASP A 235 -8.95 -11.80 18.48
CA ASP A 235 -8.92 -13.14 19.03
C ASP A 235 -7.47 -13.60 19.23
N LYS A 236 -7.10 -13.87 20.50
CA LYS A 236 -5.74 -14.22 20.91
C LYS A 236 -5.17 -15.43 20.18
N ASP A 237 -6.01 -16.42 19.83
CA ASP A 237 -5.56 -17.65 19.18
C ASP A 237 -5.20 -17.42 17.70
N SER A 238 -5.79 -16.42 17.06
CA SER A 238 -5.45 -16.02 15.69
C SER A 238 -4.11 -15.29 15.59
N PHE A 239 -3.66 -14.65 16.68
CA PHE A 239 -2.39 -13.90 16.72
C PHE A 239 -1.16 -14.72 17.09
N ARG A 240 -1.34 -16.00 17.53
CA ARG A 240 -0.23 -16.88 17.89
C ARG A 240 0.30 -17.73 16.73
N LYS A 241 -0.38 -17.76 15.62
CA LYS A 241 -0.01 -18.48 14.40
C LYS A 241 0.59 -17.52 13.38
#